data_9aa8cb157c6e7be2dfe833ca22c70b0a
#
_entry.id   9aa8cb157c6e7be2dfe833ca22c70b0a
#
_cell.length_a   1.000
_cell.length_b   1.000
_cell.length_c   1.000
_cell.angle_alpha   90.00
_cell.angle_beta   90.00
_cell.angle_gamma   90.00
#
_symmetry.space_group_name_H-M   'P 1'
#
loop_
_entity.id
_entity.type
_entity.pdbx_description
1 polymer ?
#
loop_
_entity_poly.entity_id
_entity_poly.type
_entity_poly.pdbx_seq_one_letter_code
_entity_poly.pdbx_strand_id
1 'polypeptide(L)'
;EWRNSWVFNTVSDNLTGPFKPINIIGKGHNPEMFQAKDGRYVLYVIDGRYVADDINGKWEYGKFDFNARDRRIIEGLSNLSFAQREDSSYVMVCRGGGIWISRDGLSEYNQLTDRRVYPDVKGRFEDPVIWRDHIQYHLIVNDWLGRIAFYLRSKDGVNWVTDPGEAYMPGVAVHEDGHSEGWFKYERLKMYQDKYGRAIQANFAVIDTLKHEDKPFDNHSSKNISIPLNPGLLLTVLNDKPITAGTKTIRLKVQAEEG
;
A
#
# COMPACT_ATOMS: atom_id res chain seq x y z
N GLU A 1 -10.82 16.30 14.15
CA GLU A 1 -9.90 15.20 14.40
C GLU A 1 -10.29 13.95 13.60
N TRP A 2 -9.40 12.96 13.50
CA TRP A 2 -9.56 11.76 12.67
C TRP A 2 -10.90 11.00 12.90
N ARG A 3 -11.48 11.04 14.09
CA ARG A 3 -12.79 10.42 14.40
C ARG A 3 -13.97 11.01 13.62
N ASN A 4 -13.80 12.21 13.08
CA ASN A 4 -14.83 12.91 12.30
C ASN A 4 -14.54 12.85 10.78
N SER A 5 -13.58 12.05 10.37
CA SER A 5 -13.23 11.89 8.96
C SER A 5 -14.32 11.17 8.17
N TRP A 6 -14.50 11.60 6.92
CA TRP A 6 -15.38 10.99 5.94
C TRP A 6 -14.58 10.49 4.76
N VAL A 7 -15.01 9.40 4.18
CA VAL A 7 -14.44 8.84 2.95
C VAL A 7 -15.34 9.20 1.78
N PHE A 8 -14.72 9.79 0.76
CA PHE A 8 -15.35 10.19 -0.49
C PHE A 8 -14.85 9.28 -1.60
N ASN A 9 -15.75 8.95 -2.53
CA ASN A 9 -15.39 8.40 -3.82
C ASN A 9 -15.25 9.53 -4.83
N THR A 10 -14.10 9.55 -5.52
CA THR A 10 -13.78 10.54 -6.53
C THR A 10 -13.29 9.86 -7.79
N VAL A 11 -13.48 10.46 -8.95
CA VAL A 11 -13.04 9.96 -10.25
C VAL A 11 -12.21 11.01 -10.98
N SER A 12 -11.25 10.55 -11.76
CA SER A 12 -10.49 11.37 -12.69
C SER A 12 -10.15 10.58 -13.95
N ASP A 13 -10.05 11.25 -15.08
CA ASP A 13 -9.57 10.69 -16.34
C ASP A 13 -8.04 10.61 -16.39
N ASN A 14 -7.35 11.29 -15.44
CA ASN A 14 -5.89 11.32 -15.33
C ASN A 14 -5.44 10.92 -13.92
N LEU A 15 -4.28 10.29 -13.80
CA LEU A 15 -3.70 9.88 -12.52
C LEU A 15 -3.42 11.04 -11.55
N THR A 16 -3.23 12.23 -12.07
CA THR A 16 -2.95 13.45 -11.30
C THR A 16 -4.15 14.36 -11.13
N GLY A 17 -5.34 13.94 -11.60
CA GLY A 17 -6.56 14.74 -11.50
C GLY A 17 -6.84 15.59 -12.75
N PRO A 18 -7.78 16.51 -12.68
CA PRO A 18 -8.57 16.88 -11.50
C PRO A 18 -9.56 15.77 -11.07
N PHE A 19 -9.70 15.56 -9.76
CA PHE A 19 -10.61 14.58 -9.19
C PHE A 19 -11.99 15.18 -8.94
N LYS A 20 -13.03 14.52 -9.47
CA LYS A 20 -14.42 14.93 -9.30
C LYS A 20 -15.10 14.04 -8.26
N PRO A 21 -15.76 14.59 -7.23
CA PRO A 21 -16.48 13.78 -6.26
C PRO A 21 -17.67 13.09 -6.90
N ILE A 22 -17.89 11.81 -6.57
CA ILE A 22 -19.04 11.01 -6.99
C ILE A 22 -20.04 10.92 -5.84
N ASN A 23 -19.60 10.35 -4.70
CA ASN A 23 -20.43 10.15 -3.53
C ASN A 23 -19.62 10.12 -2.24
N ILE A 24 -20.35 10.21 -1.13
CA ILE A 24 -19.82 9.96 0.21
C ILE A 24 -20.07 8.48 0.52
N ILE A 25 -19.00 7.74 0.82
CA ILE A 25 -19.10 6.32 1.21
C ILE A 25 -19.56 6.20 2.65
N GLY A 26 -18.92 6.94 3.56
CA GLY A 26 -19.26 6.93 4.98
C GLY A 26 -18.18 7.50 5.87
N LYS A 27 -18.35 7.35 7.18
CA LYS A 27 -17.34 7.73 8.16
C LYS A 27 -16.19 6.74 8.13
N GLY A 28 -14.97 7.25 8.24
CA GLY A 28 -13.79 6.40 8.29
C GLY A 28 -12.49 7.17 8.22
N HIS A 29 -11.42 6.52 8.61
CA HIS A 29 -10.07 7.06 8.62
C HIS A 29 -9.10 5.99 8.11
N ASN A 30 -8.00 6.41 7.50
CA ASN A 30 -7.00 5.53 6.90
C ASN A 30 -7.60 4.53 5.90
N PRO A 31 -8.29 5.00 4.87
CA PRO A 31 -8.93 4.12 3.89
C PRO A 31 -7.90 3.34 3.10
N GLU A 32 -8.22 2.07 2.83
CA GLU A 32 -7.50 1.20 1.91
C GLU A 32 -8.50 0.39 1.11
N MET A 33 -8.39 0.41 -0.21
CA MET A 33 -9.35 -0.25 -1.10
C MET A 33 -8.69 -1.37 -1.88
N PHE A 34 -9.43 -2.47 -2.03
CA PHE A 34 -9.08 -3.57 -2.93
C PHE A 34 -10.35 -4.23 -3.47
N GLN A 35 -10.21 -5.07 -4.48
CA GLN A 35 -11.31 -5.87 -5.01
C GLN A 35 -11.19 -7.29 -4.47
N ALA A 36 -12.23 -7.83 -3.86
CA ALA A 36 -12.28 -9.18 -3.32
C ALA A 36 -12.34 -10.23 -4.45
N LYS A 37 -12.13 -11.50 -4.09
CA LYS A 37 -12.10 -12.63 -5.04
C LYS A 37 -13.39 -12.77 -5.87
N ASP A 38 -14.53 -12.43 -5.29
CA ASP A 38 -15.85 -12.47 -5.94
C ASP A 38 -16.15 -11.22 -6.80
N GLY A 39 -15.22 -10.27 -6.87
CA GLY A 39 -15.33 -9.06 -7.65
C GLY A 39 -15.89 -7.85 -6.89
N ARG A 40 -16.37 -8.03 -5.66
CA ARG A 40 -16.84 -6.90 -4.85
C ARG A 40 -15.72 -5.98 -4.41
N TYR A 41 -16.02 -4.71 -4.28
CA TYR A 41 -15.10 -3.71 -3.77
C TYR A 41 -15.13 -3.71 -2.24
N VAL A 42 -13.97 -3.69 -1.63
CA VAL A 42 -13.78 -3.63 -0.18
C VAL A 42 -12.97 -2.38 0.15
N LEU A 43 -13.55 -1.51 0.96
CA LEU A 43 -12.89 -0.32 1.46
C LEU A 43 -12.69 -0.49 2.96
N TYR A 44 -11.46 -0.78 3.36
CA TYR A 44 -11.09 -0.79 4.77
C TYR A 44 -11.06 0.64 5.34
N VAL A 45 -11.52 0.79 6.55
CA VAL A 45 -11.31 1.97 7.40
C VAL A 45 -10.95 1.51 8.80
N ILE A 46 -10.42 2.40 9.66
CA ILE A 46 -10.24 2.05 11.06
C ILE A 46 -11.59 1.59 11.64
N ASP A 47 -11.57 0.47 12.34
CA ASP A 47 -12.70 -0.18 13.02
C ASP A 47 -13.70 -0.92 12.12
N GLY A 48 -13.46 -0.97 10.79
CA GLY A 48 -14.38 -1.69 9.92
C GLY A 48 -14.06 -1.67 8.45
N ARG A 49 -15.06 -2.01 7.66
CA ARG A 49 -15.00 -1.99 6.19
C ARG A 49 -16.34 -1.59 5.59
N TYR A 50 -16.27 -1.07 4.39
CA TYR A 50 -17.42 -0.93 3.48
C TYR A 50 -17.25 -1.93 2.34
N VAL A 51 -18.36 -2.53 1.91
CA VAL A 51 -18.38 -3.46 0.76
C VAL A 51 -19.43 -2.99 -0.22
N ALA A 52 -19.12 -3.05 -1.52
CA ALA A 52 -20.02 -2.71 -2.61
C ALA A 52 -19.84 -3.64 -3.81
N ASP A 53 -20.93 -3.93 -4.52
CA ASP A 53 -20.89 -4.66 -5.80
C ASP A 53 -20.42 -3.74 -6.95
N ASP A 54 -20.72 -2.46 -6.85
CA ASP A 54 -20.32 -1.41 -7.79
C ASP A 54 -19.61 -0.29 -7.02
N ILE A 55 -18.43 0.13 -7.51
CA ILE A 55 -17.62 1.19 -6.91
C ILE A 55 -18.39 2.52 -6.76
N ASN A 56 -19.32 2.79 -7.68
CA ASN A 56 -20.20 3.97 -7.67
C ASN A 56 -21.54 3.71 -6.98
N GLY A 57 -21.77 2.49 -6.54
CA GLY A 57 -23.02 2.03 -5.94
C GLY A 57 -23.14 2.32 -4.46
N LYS A 58 -24.03 1.57 -3.83
CA LYS A 58 -24.23 1.62 -2.37
C LYS A 58 -23.19 0.80 -1.66
N TRP A 59 -22.57 1.38 -0.64
CA TRP A 59 -21.62 0.74 0.23
C TRP A 59 -22.26 0.29 1.54
N GLU A 60 -22.01 -0.94 1.95
CA GLU A 60 -22.52 -1.52 3.19
C GLU A 60 -21.40 -1.64 4.23
N TYR A 61 -21.62 -1.03 5.41
CA TYR A 61 -20.67 -1.09 6.52
C TYR A 61 -20.75 -2.41 7.26
N GLY A 62 -19.58 -2.95 7.60
CA GLY A 62 -19.43 -4.13 8.45
C GLY A 62 -18.09 -4.12 9.20
N LYS A 63 -17.88 -5.13 10.03
CA LYS A 63 -16.60 -5.31 10.71
C LYS A 63 -15.69 -6.25 9.92
N PHE A 64 -14.39 -6.12 10.14
CA PHE A 64 -13.44 -7.15 9.77
C PHE A 64 -13.41 -8.22 10.87
N ASP A 65 -13.31 -9.48 10.44
CA ASP A 65 -13.12 -10.61 11.33
C ASP A 65 -11.63 -10.97 11.35
N PHE A 66 -11.03 -10.88 12.53
CA PHE A 66 -9.63 -11.23 12.76
C PHE A 66 -9.52 -12.41 13.69
N ASN A 67 -8.78 -13.41 13.30
CA ASN A 67 -8.50 -14.59 14.11
C ASN A 67 -6.98 -14.71 14.33
N ALA A 68 -6.55 -14.39 15.54
CA ALA A 68 -5.16 -14.52 15.95
C ALA A 68 -4.76 -16.00 16.12
N ARG A 69 -5.73 -16.93 16.12
CA ARG A 69 -5.53 -18.33 16.51
C ARG A 69 -4.85 -18.38 17.89
N ASP A 70 -3.95 -19.31 18.10
CA ASP A 70 -3.18 -19.40 19.35
C ASP A 70 -1.91 -18.54 19.35
N ARG A 71 -1.83 -17.54 18.45
CA ARG A 71 -0.68 -16.66 18.31
C ARG A 71 -0.85 -15.39 19.14
N ARG A 72 0.29 -14.81 19.51
CA ARG A 72 0.26 -13.46 20.09
C ARG A 72 -0.28 -12.48 19.07
N ILE A 73 -1.30 -11.72 19.44
CA ILE A 73 -1.80 -10.61 18.62
C ILE A 73 -0.69 -9.56 18.53
N ILE A 74 -0.36 -9.18 17.30
CA ILE A 74 0.56 -8.09 17.05
C ILE A 74 -0.23 -6.80 17.17
N GLU A 75 0.19 -5.94 18.07
CA GLU A 75 -0.43 -4.63 18.30
C GLU A 75 -0.52 -3.81 17.01
N GLY A 76 -1.51 -2.91 16.94
CA GLY A 76 -1.68 -2.00 15.82
C GLY A 76 -2.37 -2.60 14.61
N LEU A 77 -3.53 -3.25 14.82
CA LEU A 77 -4.49 -3.60 13.76
C LEU A 77 -5.15 -2.34 13.20
N SER A 78 -4.34 -1.48 12.62
CA SER A 78 -4.75 -0.27 11.91
C SER A 78 -3.79 -0.03 10.75
N ASN A 79 -4.09 0.94 9.89
CA ASN A 79 -3.27 1.24 8.71
C ASN A 79 -2.99 -0.03 7.91
N LEU A 80 -4.07 -0.78 7.61
CA LEU A 80 -3.95 -2.05 6.90
C LEU A 80 -3.61 -1.80 5.44
N SER A 81 -2.84 -2.71 4.86
CA SER A 81 -2.61 -2.76 3.42
C SER A 81 -2.69 -4.19 2.92
N PHE A 82 -3.20 -4.37 1.70
CA PHE A 82 -3.60 -5.67 1.16
C PHE A 82 -2.94 -5.92 -0.19
N ALA A 83 -2.59 -7.19 -0.45
CA ALA A 83 -2.19 -7.65 -1.77
C ALA A 83 -2.84 -9.00 -2.08
N GLN A 84 -3.31 -9.15 -3.32
CA GLN A 84 -3.85 -10.43 -3.79
C GLN A 84 -2.71 -11.38 -4.15
N ARG A 85 -2.86 -12.63 -3.75
CA ARG A 85 -1.94 -13.74 -4.06
C ARG A 85 -2.35 -14.43 -5.36
N GLU A 86 -1.47 -15.30 -5.88
CA GLU A 86 -1.74 -16.07 -7.12
C GLU A 86 -2.98 -16.95 -7.04
N ASP A 87 -3.22 -17.54 -5.88
CA ASP A 87 -4.39 -18.39 -5.61
C ASP A 87 -5.67 -17.59 -5.35
N SER A 88 -5.62 -16.28 -5.55
CA SER A 88 -6.69 -15.33 -5.27
C SER A 88 -7.04 -15.19 -3.78
N SER A 89 -6.20 -15.69 -2.87
CA SER A 89 -6.26 -15.32 -1.47
C SER A 89 -5.62 -13.93 -1.25
N TYR A 90 -5.74 -13.37 -0.06
CA TYR A 90 -5.25 -12.04 0.26
C TYR A 90 -4.29 -12.09 1.43
N VAL A 91 -3.13 -11.49 1.26
CA VAL A 91 -2.21 -11.16 2.35
C VAL A 91 -2.46 -9.73 2.79
N MET A 92 -2.45 -9.51 4.09
CA MET A 92 -2.60 -8.21 4.72
C MET A 92 -1.44 -7.96 5.67
N VAL A 93 -0.97 -6.74 5.70
CA VAL A 93 -0.02 -6.23 6.69
C VAL A 93 -0.68 -5.12 7.50
N CYS A 94 -0.41 -5.07 8.80
CA CYS A 94 -0.91 -4.03 9.69
C CYS A 94 0.23 -3.14 10.22
N ARG A 95 -0.11 -2.02 10.83
CA ARG A 95 0.84 -1.10 11.47
C ARG A 95 1.81 -1.80 12.42
N GLY A 96 1.35 -2.79 13.16
CA GLY A 96 2.18 -3.57 14.07
C GLY A 96 3.17 -4.51 13.39
N GLY A 97 3.07 -4.70 12.07
CA GLY A 97 3.96 -5.56 11.29
C GLY A 97 3.58 -7.02 11.29
N GLY A 98 2.37 -7.36 11.73
CA GLY A 98 1.81 -8.71 11.59
C GLY A 98 1.34 -8.98 10.17
N ILE A 99 1.52 -10.22 9.71
CA ILE A 99 1.00 -10.72 8.45
C ILE A 99 -0.22 -11.58 8.71
N TRP A 100 -1.27 -11.32 7.96
CA TRP A 100 -2.56 -11.99 8.04
C TRP A 100 -2.99 -12.46 6.67
N ILE A 101 -3.80 -13.50 6.59
CA ILE A 101 -4.30 -14.06 5.34
C ILE A 101 -5.80 -14.29 5.40
N SER A 102 -6.50 -13.93 4.32
CA SER A 102 -7.89 -14.26 4.07
C SER A 102 -7.99 -15.07 2.77
N ARG A 103 -8.90 -16.02 2.74
CA ARG A 103 -9.14 -16.90 1.59
C ARG A 103 -9.63 -16.14 0.34
N ASP A 104 -10.36 -15.05 0.54
CA ASP A 104 -11.11 -14.36 -0.51
C ASP A 104 -11.16 -12.81 -0.35
N GLY A 105 -10.54 -12.27 0.71
CA GLY A 105 -10.55 -10.85 1.05
C GLY A 105 -11.77 -10.38 1.85
N LEU A 106 -12.81 -11.21 1.95
CA LEU A 106 -14.06 -10.91 2.67
C LEU A 106 -14.23 -11.75 3.92
N SER A 107 -13.76 -13.00 3.90
CA SER A 107 -13.78 -13.89 5.04
C SER A 107 -12.76 -13.47 6.09
N GLU A 108 -12.80 -14.12 7.22
CA GLU A 108 -11.89 -13.95 8.34
C GLU A 108 -10.41 -13.87 7.91
N TYR A 109 -9.69 -12.92 8.49
CA TYR A 109 -8.24 -12.79 8.36
C TYR A 109 -7.54 -13.55 9.50
N ASN A 110 -6.74 -14.53 9.15
CA ASN A 110 -6.00 -15.38 10.07
C ASN A 110 -4.55 -14.92 10.19
N GLN A 111 -4.08 -14.72 11.43
CA GLN A 111 -2.69 -14.32 11.69
C GLN A 111 -1.72 -15.45 11.34
N LEU A 112 -0.70 -15.13 10.54
CA LEU A 112 0.36 -16.07 10.15
C LEU A 112 1.63 -15.91 10.96
N THR A 113 2.00 -14.67 11.29
CA THR A 113 3.25 -14.38 12.01
C THR A 113 2.99 -14.11 13.49
N ASP A 114 3.91 -14.53 14.33
CA ASP A 114 3.96 -14.25 15.76
C ASP A 114 4.93 -13.10 16.10
N ARG A 115 5.63 -12.59 15.09
CA ARG A 115 6.57 -11.47 15.18
C ARG A 115 6.27 -10.47 14.08
N ARG A 116 6.64 -9.20 14.33
CA ARG A 116 6.61 -8.19 13.29
C ARG A 116 7.64 -8.51 12.20
N VAL A 117 7.30 -8.24 10.95
CA VAL A 117 8.18 -8.45 9.78
C VAL A 117 9.08 -7.24 9.48
N TYR A 118 8.82 -6.11 10.12
CA TYR A 118 9.59 -4.87 9.94
C TYR A 118 11.03 -4.98 10.42
N PRO A 119 11.92 -4.10 9.96
CA PRO A 119 13.32 -4.10 10.39
C PRO A 119 13.47 -4.07 11.89
N ASP A 120 14.50 -4.76 12.42
CA ASP A 120 14.85 -4.74 13.83
C ASP A 120 15.69 -3.50 14.18
N VAL A 121 15.06 -2.34 14.00
CA VAL A 121 15.62 -1.03 14.35
C VAL A 121 14.69 -0.32 15.32
N LYS A 122 15.26 0.63 16.06
CA LYS A 122 14.46 1.49 16.93
C LYS A 122 13.71 2.49 16.07
N GLY A 123 12.41 2.27 15.92
CA GLY A 123 11.53 3.13 15.13
C GLY A 123 10.09 3.02 15.57
N ARG A 124 9.24 3.89 15.03
CA ARG A 124 7.80 3.86 15.21
C ARG A 124 7.14 3.70 13.85
N PHE A 125 6.86 2.46 13.49
CA PHE A 125 6.34 2.10 12.18
C PHE A 125 4.87 2.43 12.02
N GLU A 126 4.53 2.99 10.85
CA GLU A 126 3.18 3.31 10.40
C GLU A 126 3.07 3.15 8.87
N ASP A 127 1.84 3.20 8.38
CA ASP A 127 1.49 3.27 6.96
C ASP A 127 2.23 2.25 6.07
N PRO A 128 2.14 0.95 6.40
CA PRO A 128 2.69 -0.05 5.50
C PRO A 128 1.94 -0.04 4.17
N VAL A 129 2.67 -0.28 3.10
CA VAL A 129 2.11 -0.48 1.76
C VAL A 129 2.67 -1.76 1.17
N ILE A 130 1.80 -2.74 0.95
CA ILE A 130 2.14 -4.01 0.32
C ILE A 130 1.57 -4.04 -1.10
N TRP A 131 2.37 -4.51 -2.04
CA TRP A 131 1.90 -4.83 -3.39
C TRP A 131 2.62 -6.06 -3.91
N ARG A 132 2.12 -6.60 -5.00
CA ARG A 132 2.72 -7.75 -5.66
C ARG A 132 2.85 -7.47 -7.16
N ASP A 133 4.02 -7.75 -7.70
CA ASP A 133 4.24 -7.87 -9.14
C ASP A 133 4.30 -9.36 -9.56
N HIS A 134 4.66 -9.60 -10.81
CA HIS A 134 4.80 -10.96 -11.35
C HIS A 134 6.04 -11.72 -10.83
N ILE A 135 6.91 -11.07 -10.06
CA ILE A 135 8.15 -11.65 -9.53
C ILE A 135 8.05 -11.92 -8.03
N GLN A 136 7.50 -10.97 -7.26
CA GLN A 136 7.53 -11.00 -5.79
C GLN A 136 6.53 -10.05 -5.15
N TYR A 137 6.48 -10.09 -3.83
CA TYR A 137 5.82 -9.10 -3.00
C TYR A 137 6.82 -8.04 -2.56
N HIS A 138 6.32 -6.83 -2.45
CA HIS A 138 7.02 -5.64 -2.01
C HIS A 138 6.28 -5.06 -0.81
N LEU A 139 7.03 -4.50 0.11
CA LEU A 139 6.48 -3.82 1.28
C LEU A 139 7.34 -2.61 1.60
N ILE A 140 6.70 -1.46 1.70
CA ILE A 140 7.32 -0.26 2.25
C ILE A 140 6.62 0.05 3.57
N VAL A 141 7.38 0.38 4.59
CA VAL A 141 6.86 0.83 5.88
C VAL A 141 7.56 2.12 6.31
N ASN A 142 6.76 3.08 6.74
CA ASN A 142 7.24 4.38 7.23
C ASN A 142 7.65 4.29 8.71
N ASP A 143 8.82 4.79 9.05
CA ASP A 143 9.18 5.16 10.42
C ASP A 143 8.89 6.65 10.62
N TRP A 144 7.74 6.97 11.20
CA TRP A 144 7.32 8.35 11.29
C TRP A 144 8.13 9.19 12.30
N LEU A 145 8.84 8.61 13.24
CA LEU A 145 9.78 9.35 14.10
C LEU A 145 11.04 9.75 13.33
N GLY A 146 11.61 8.80 12.59
CA GLY A 146 12.76 9.06 11.73
C GLY A 146 12.40 9.81 10.43
N ARG A 147 11.13 9.82 10.07
CA ARG A 147 10.63 10.38 8.80
C ARG A 147 11.24 9.72 7.56
N ILE A 148 11.62 8.47 7.70
CA ILE A 148 12.19 7.62 6.65
C ILE A 148 11.30 6.40 6.43
N ALA A 149 11.50 5.69 5.34
CA ALA A 149 10.82 4.43 5.11
C ALA A 149 11.81 3.34 4.75
N PHE A 150 11.43 2.11 5.07
CA PHE A 150 12.20 0.91 4.76
C PHE A 150 11.49 0.10 3.69
N TYR A 151 12.27 -0.50 2.80
CA TYR A 151 11.78 -1.41 1.78
C TYR A 151 12.10 -2.86 2.14
N LEU A 152 11.10 -3.71 1.99
CA LEU A 152 11.21 -5.14 2.19
C LEU A 152 10.63 -5.87 0.97
N ARG A 153 11.11 -7.08 0.74
CA ARG A 153 10.63 -7.96 -0.33
C ARG A 153 10.40 -9.38 0.19
N SER A 154 9.49 -10.09 -0.48
CA SER A 154 9.14 -11.46 -0.14
C SER A 154 8.73 -12.25 -1.37
N LYS A 155 9.04 -13.55 -1.42
CA LYS A 155 8.57 -14.46 -2.49
C LYS A 155 7.19 -15.03 -2.21
N ASP A 156 6.77 -15.10 -0.97
CA ASP A 156 5.54 -15.77 -0.51
C ASP A 156 4.54 -14.84 0.19
N GLY A 157 4.95 -13.58 0.46
CA GLY A 157 4.15 -12.60 1.20
C GLY A 157 4.18 -12.80 2.73
N VAL A 158 4.93 -13.76 3.23
CA VAL A 158 5.01 -14.11 4.67
C VAL A 158 6.42 -13.94 5.22
N ASN A 159 7.41 -14.44 4.49
CA ASN A 159 8.82 -14.35 4.86
C ASN A 159 9.44 -13.14 4.16
N TRP A 160 9.86 -12.15 4.94
CA TRP A 160 10.31 -10.85 4.45
C TRP A 160 11.79 -10.63 4.68
N VAL A 161 12.44 -10.00 3.72
CA VAL A 161 13.83 -9.57 3.78
C VAL A 161 13.86 -8.05 3.61
N THR A 162 14.48 -7.37 4.56
CA THR A 162 14.73 -5.92 4.47
C THR A 162 15.89 -5.67 3.53
N ASP A 163 15.71 -4.83 2.54
CA ASP A 163 16.81 -4.33 1.71
C ASP A 163 17.56 -3.20 2.44
N PRO A 164 18.86 -3.03 2.20
CA PRO A 164 19.65 -1.99 2.86
C PRO A 164 19.25 -0.59 2.38
N GLY A 165 19.33 0.38 3.27
CA GLY A 165 19.03 1.78 2.98
C GLY A 165 17.57 2.14 3.18
N GLU A 166 17.24 3.38 2.88
CA GLU A 166 15.92 3.95 2.99
C GLU A 166 15.18 3.85 1.64
N ALA A 167 13.90 3.47 1.69
CA ALA A 167 13.02 3.48 0.50
C ALA A 167 12.71 4.92 0.06
N TYR A 168 12.49 5.79 1.02
CA TYR A 168 12.38 7.24 0.84
C TYR A 168 12.70 7.97 2.15
N MET A 169 13.00 9.26 2.02
CA MET A 169 13.30 10.15 3.13
C MET A 169 12.73 11.54 2.83
N PRO A 170 12.59 12.42 3.82
CA PRO A 170 12.22 13.81 3.59
C PRO A 170 13.18 14.48 2.63
N GLY A 171 12.67 15.38 1.81
CA GLY A 171 13.50 16.07 0.85
C GLY A 171 12.71 17.01 -0.04
N VAL A 172 13.40 17.50 -1.06
CA VAL A 172 12.85 18.42 -2.05
C VAL A 172 12.18 17.64 -3.16
N ALA A 173 10.90 17.94 -3.40
CA ALA A 173 10.21 17.52 -4.61
C ALA A 173 10.41 18.56 -5.71
N VAL A 174 10.81 18.12 -6.90
CA VAL A 174 10.85 18.95 -8.10
C VAL A 174 9.60 18.64 -8.91
N HIS A 175 8.80 19.66 -9.18
CA HIS A 175 7.55 19.54 -9.93
C HIS A 175 7.80 19.63 -11.44
N GLU A 176 6.84 19.21 -12.25
CA GLU A 176 6.94 19.21 -13.72
C GLU A 176 7.15 20.62 -14.32
N ASP A 177 6.64 21.65 -13.67
CA ASP A 177 6.84 23.05 -14.04
C ASP A 177 8.21 23.63 -13.62
N GLY A 178 9.05 22.81 -12.98
CA GLY A 178 10.40 23.14 -12.53
C GLY A 178 10.51 23.83 -11.18
N HIS A 179 9.40 24.15 -10.51
CA HIS A 179 9.52 24.65 -9.15
C HIS A 179 9.85 23.53 -8.16
N SER A 180 10.44 23.88 -7.04
CA SER A 180 10.89 22.93 -6.01
C SER A 180 10.24 23.26 -4.67
N GLU A 181 9.74 22.24 -3.98
CA GLU A 181 9.18 22.34 -2.64
C GLU A 181 9.91 21.40 -1.68
N GLY A 182 10.30 21.91 -0.52
CA GLY A 182 10.87 21.10 0.57
C GLY A 182 9.77 20.55 1.46
N TRP A 183 9.70 19.24 1.59
CA TRP A 183 8.74 18.57 2.45
C TRP A 183 9.41 18.05 3.71
N PHE A 184 8.87 18.42 4.85
CA PHE A 184 9.32 17.92 6.14
C PHE A 184 9.00 16.43 6.31
N LYS A 185 7.87 15.97 5.76
CA LYS A 185 7.40 14.59 5.92
C LYS A 185 6.63 14.08 4.72
N TYR A 186 6.87 12.79 4.42
CA TYR A 186 6.11 12.00 3.46
C TYR A 186 5.37 10.90 4.22
N GLU A 187 4.04 10.84 4.06
CA GLU A 187 3.17 9.85 4.72
C GLU A 187 2.18 9.25 3.72
N ARG A 188 1.48 8.22 4.16
CA ARG A 188 0.34 7.65 3.43
C ARG A 188 0.68 7.23 2.00
N LEU A 189 1.85 6.68 1.79
CA LEU A 189 2.24 6.14 0.48
C LEU A 189 1.14 5.22 -0.05
N LYS A 190 0.80 5.41 -1.33
CA LYS A 190 0.01 4.48 -2.13
C LYS A 190 0.69 4.26 -3.47
N MET A 191 0.80 2.99 -3.87
CA MET A 191 1.38 2.62 -5.16
C MET A 191 0.28 2.44 -6.20
N TYR A 192 0.46 3.06 -7.35
CA TYR A 192 -0.30 2.72 -8.54
C TYR A 192 0.51 1.74 -9.37
N GLN A 193 -0.13 0.68 -9.84
CA GLN A 193 0.52 -0.44 -10.51
C GLN A 193 0.07 -0.56 -11.96
N ASP A 194 0.97 -1.03 -12.82
CA ASP A 194 0.62 -1.44 -14.17
C ASP A 194 -0.08 -2.81 -14.19
N LYS A 195 -0.45 -3.27 -15.39
CA LYS A 195 -1.10 -4.58 -15.60
C LYS A 195 -0.23 -5.80 -15.19
N TYR A 196 1.06 -5.61 -14.92
CA TYR A 196 1.98 -6.63 -14.44
C TYR A 196 2.23 -6.54 -12.92
N GLY A 197 1.55 -5.61 -12.26
CA GLY A 197 1.71 -5.36 -10.83
C GLY A 197 2.93 -4.51 -10.46
N ARG A 198 3.70 -4.00 -11.46
CA ARG A 198 4.85 -3.13 -11.18
C ARG A 198 4.38 -1.75 -10.76
N ALA A 199 5.01 -1.18 -9.75
CA ALA A 199 4.71 0.19 -9.32
C ALA A 199 5.19 1.20 -10.38
N ILE A 200 4.27 2.02 -10.88
CA ILE A 200 4.53 3.07 -11.89
C ILE A 200 4.30 4.48 -11.37
N GLN A 201 3.69 4.61 -10.18
CA GLN A 201 3.52 5.88 -9.52
C GLN A 201 3.42 5.70 -8.01
N ALA A 202 4.09 6.56 -7.27
CA ALA A 202 3.98 6.69 -5.82
C ALA A 202 3.18 7.95 -5.47
N ASN A 203 2.13 7.79 -4.66
CA ASN A 203 1.29 8.89 -4.20
C ASN A 203 1.50 9.08 -2.70
N PHE A 204 1.76 10.31 -2.28
CA PHE A 204 2.03 10.67 -0.90
C PHE A 204 1.12 11.77 -0.40
N ALA A 205 0.81 11.73 0.89
CA ALA A 205 0.45 12.92 1.64
C ALA A 205 1.74 13.53 2.19
N VAL A 206 1.96 14.80 1.93
CA VAL A 206 3.16 15.54 2.36
C VAL A 206 2.79 16.75 3.20
N ILE A 207 3.71 17.18 4.06
CA ILE A 207 3.57 18.35 4.91
C ILE A 207 4.94 19.00 5.09
N ASP A 208 4.97 20.33 5.16
CA ASP A 208 6.19 21.12 5.26
C ASP A 208 6.66 21.34 6.71
N THR A 209 5.83 20.98 7.69
CA THR A 209 6.13 21.13 9.12
C THR A 209 5.59 19.97 9.95
N LEU A 210 5.61 20.08 11.26
CA LEU A 210 4.99 19.15 12.19
C LEU A 210 3.46 19.20 12.06
N LYS A 211 2.82 18.04 11.99
CA LYS A 211 1.38 17.90 11.76
C LYS A 211 0.46 18.74 12.67
N HIS A 212 0.88 19.00 13.90
CA HIS A 212 0.11 19.81 14.84
C HIS A 212 0.37 21.33 14.70
N GLU A 213 1.34 21.71 13.90
CA GLU A 213 1.68 23.11 13.57
C GLU A 213 0.94 23.59 12.33
N ASP A 214 0.55 22.69 11.43
CA ASP A 214 -0.27 23.00 10.24
C ASP A 214 -1.70 23.34 10.67
N LYS A 215 -2.04 24.61 10.65
CA LYS A 215 -3.34 25.16 11.07
C LYS A 215 -4.01 25.90 9.91
N PRO A 216 -5.34 26.01 9.93
CA PRO A 216 -6.04 26.81 8.93
C PRO A 216 -5.52 28.25 8.89
N PHE A 217 -5.23 28.73 7.70
CA PHE A 217 -4.81 30.11 7.41
C PHE A 217 -3.43 30.51 7.94
N ASP A 218 -2.57 29.53 8.25
CA ASP A 218 -1.16 29.80 8.55
C ASP A 218 -0.29 29.77 7.28
N ASN A 219 1.03 29.80 7.44
CA ASN A 219 1.98 29.77 6.35
C ASN A 219 2.46 28.35 6.00
N HIS A 220 1.89 27.32 6.65
CA HIS A 220 2.25 25.94 6.41
C HIS A 220 1.37 25.32 5.34
N SER A 221 1.86 24.26 4.71
CA SER A 221 1.20 23.58 3.60
C SER A 221 1.25 22.07 3.75
N SER A 222 0.11 21.46 3.50
CA SER A 222 0.00 20.01 3.31
C SER A 222 -0.76 19.73 2.01
N LYS A 223 -0.31 18.72 1.25
CA LYS A 223 -0.95 18.34 -0.01
C LYS A 223 -0.72 16.87 -0.36
N ASN A 224 -1.40 16.41 -1.38
CA ASN A 224 -1.08 15.15 -2.02
C ASN A 224 -0.18 15.41 -3.22
N ILE A 225 0.88 14.62 -3.35
CA ILE A 225 1.77 14.63 -4.52
C ILE A 225 1.85 13.25 -5.14
N SER A 226 2.08 13.22 -6.45
CA SER A 226 2.25 12.00 -7.24
C SER A 226 3.63 12.03 -7.88
N ILE A 227 4.39 10.95 -7.69
CA ILE A 227 5.75 10.80 -8.22
C ILE A 227 5.74 9.66 -9.23
N PRO A 228 5.96 9.92 -10.53
CA PRO A 228 6.12 8.86 -11.51
C PRO A 228 7.34 8.00 -11.17
N LEU A 229 7.21 6.69 -11.33
CA LEU A 229 8.27 5.72 -11.11
C LEU A 229 8.64 5.06 -12.43
N ASN A 230 9.93 4.82 -12.62
CA ASN A 230 10.39 3.96 -13.70
C ASN A 230 10.24 2.48 -13.24
N PRO A 231 9.34 1.69 -13.84
CA PRO A 231 9.12 0.31 -13.43
C PRO A 231 10.27 -0.64 -13.83
N GLY A 232 11.27 -0.15 -14.55
CA GLY A 232 12.40 -0.94 -15.01
C GLY A 232 12.05 -1.91 -16.14
N LEU A 233 12.82 -2.99 -16.24
CA LEU A 233 12.64 -4.00 -17.29
C LEU A 233 11.53 -4.98 -16.95
N LEU A 234 10.72 -5.33 -17.95
CA LEU A 234 9.80 -6.46 -17.85
C LEU A 234 10.51 -7.74 -18.29
N LEU A 235 10.61 -8.68 -17.36
CA LEU A 235 11.17 -10.00 -17.62
C LEU A 235 10.05 -11.03 -17.77
N THR A 236 10.02 -11.74 -18.88
CA THR A 236 9.08 -12.85 -19.14
C THR A 236 9.85 -14.13 -19.30
N VAL A 237 9.48 -15.15 -18.54
CA VAL A 237 10.02 -16.50 -18.69
C VAL A 237 9.37 -17.18 -19.89
N LEU A 238 10.17 -17.67 -20.84
CA LEU A 238 9.71 -18.32 -22.07
C LEU A 238 9.83 -19.86 -22.04
N ASN A 239 10.08 -20.43 -20.87
CA ASN A 239 10.16 -21.88 -20.74
C ASN A 239 8.75 -22.50 -20.75
N ASP A 240 8.55 -23.51 -21.59
CA ASP A 240 7.26 -24.23 -21.71
C ASP A 240 6.96 -25.14 -20.50
N LYS A 241 7.99 -25.44 -19.70
CA LYS A 241 7.89 -26.25 -18.49
C LYS A 241 8.27 -25.44 -17.25
N PRO A 242 7.71 -25.77 -16.09
CA PRO A 242 8.10 -25.14 -14.83
C PRO A 242 9.62 -25.19 -14.61
N ILE A 243 10.18 -24.11 -14.12
CA ILE A 243 11.59 -24.04 -13.74
C ILE A 243 11.77 -24.77 -12.41
N THR A 244 12.67 -25.73 -12.39
CA THR A 244 13.02 -26.53 -11.22
C THR A 244 14.53 -26.45 -10.96
N ALA A 245 14.99 -26.98 -9.84
CA ALA A 245 16.42 -27.05 -9.52
C ALA A 245 17.25 -27.82 -10.58
N GLY A 246 16.62 -28.70 -11.39
CA GLY A 246 17.26 -29.42 -12.49
C GLY A 246 17.21 -28.70 -13.86
N THR A 247 16.61 -27.51 -13.94
CA THR A 247 16.49 -26.75 -15.19
C THR A 247 17.87 -26.23 -15.61
N LYS A 248 18.40 -26.71 -16.73
CA LYS A 248 19.74 -26.29 -17.23
C LYS A 248 19.73 -25.00 -18.02
N THR A 249 18.59 -24.62 -18.59
CA THR A 249 18.46 -23.42 -19.43
C THR A 249 17.17 -22.70 -19.11
N ILE A 250 17.29 -21.41 -18.83
CA ILE A 250 16.16 -20.48 -18.65
C ILE A 250 16.19 -19.51 -19.83
N ARG A 251 15.08 -19.45 -20.57
CA ARG A 251 14.89 -18.48 -21.64
C ARG A 251 14.07 -17.31 -21.12
N LEU A 252 14.59 -16.11 -21.32
CA LEU A 252 13.96 -14.87 -20.87
C LEU A 252 13.72 -13.95 -22.07
N LYS A 253 12.56 -13.32 -22.11
CA LYS A 253 12.31 -12.13 -22.92
C LYS A 253 12.46 -10.92 -22.00
N VAL A 254 13.28 -9.97 -22.41
CA VAL A 254 13.49 -8.70 -21.72
C VAL A 254 12.86 -7.60 -22.58
N GLN A 255 11.99 -6.80 -22.00
CA GLN A 255 11.38 -5.63 -22.64
C GLN A 255 11.72 -4.40 -21.81
N ALA A 256 12.33 -3.40 -22.46
CA ALA A 256 12.35 -2.05 -21.94
C ALA A 256 11.05 -1.37 -22.36
N GLU A 257 10.42 -0.62 -21.48
CA GLU A 257 9.41 0.35 -21.90
C GLU A 257 10.16 1.63 -22.29
N GLU A 258 9.85 2.14 -23.47
CA GLU A 258 10.30 3.47 -23.85
C GLU A 258 9.62 4.46 -22.89
N GLY A 259 10.43 5.25 -22.18
CA GLY A 259 9.98 6.24 -21.22
C GLY A 259 9.36 7.46 -21.86
#